data_dcb707934527034418d8e5c27c6d2aef
#
_entry.id   dcb707934527034418d8e5c27c6d2aef
#
_cell.length_a   1.000
_cell.length_b   1.000
_cell.length_c   1.000
_cell.angle_alpha   90.00
_cell.angle_beta   90.00
_cell.angle_gamma   90.00
#
_symmetry.space_group_name_H-M   'P 1'
#
loop_
_entity.id
_entity.type
_entity.pdbx_description
1 polymer ?
#
loop_
_entity_poly.entity_id
_entity_poly.type
_entity_poly.pdbx_seq_one_letter_code
_entity_poly.pdbx_strand_id
1 'polypeptide(L)'
;FSRKELTTYRRYDIGFVFQFYNLVQNLTALENVELAAQICREPLDAREVLAAVGLEERMNNFPAQLSGGEQQRVSIAGALAKNPKLLLCDEPTGALDDATGRAVLELLHHTCRERGMTVVVITHNQAITPVADRVIRIRNGKVQEVTVNPEPLPVERIEW
;
A
#
# COMPACT_ATOMS: atom_id res chain seq x y z
N PHE A 1 24.42 -1.24 -6.05
CA PHE A 1 23.72 -0.40 -7.03
C PHE A 1 24.35 0.99 -7.10
N SER A 2 24.61 1.48 -8.30
CA SER A 2 24.94 2.88 -8.55
C SER A 2 23.74 3.79 -8.27
N ARG A 3 23.97 5.10 -8.14
CA ARG A 3 22.87 6.07 -7.90
C ARG A 3 21.81 6.04 -9.02
N LYS A 4 22.24 5.80 -10.26
CA LYS A 4 21.35 5.69 -11.42
C LYS A 4 20.51 4.41 -11.38
N GLU A 5 21.10 3.30 -11.00
CA GLU A 5 20.40 2.00 -10.84
C GLU A 5 19.37 2.06 -9.72
N LEU A 6 19.70 2.68 -8.57
CA LEU A 6 18.75 2.90 -7.49
C LEU A 6 17.57 3.77 -7.92
N THR A 7 17.81 4.82 -8.72
CA THR A 7 16.74 5.66 -9.25
C THR A 7 15.83 4.88 -10.17
N THR A 8 16.39 4.06 -11.06
CA THR A 8 15.63 3.18 -11.97
C THR A 8 14.80 2.16 -11.19
N TYR A 9 15.41 1.51 -10.20
CA TYR A 9 14.75 0.53 -9.34
C TYR A 9 13.56 1.13 -8.57
N ARG A 10 13.75 2.28 -7.92
CA ARG A 10 12.68 3.00 -7.23
C ARG A 10 11.55 3.44 -8.15
N ARG A 11 11.90 3.80 -9.39
CA ARG A 11 10.94 4.29 -10.37
C ARG A 11 10.02 3.18 -10.88
N TYR A 12 10.56 2.01 -11.18
CA TYR A 12 9.86 0.97 -11.92
C TYR A 12 9.46 -0.24 -11.08
N ASP A 13 10.26 -0.61 -10.10
CA ASP A 13 10.08 -1.86 -9.37
C ASP A 13 9.46 -1.68 -7.98
N ILE A 14 9.46 -0.46 -7.42
CA ILE A 14 8.95 -0.21 -6.07
C ILE A 14 7.76 0.75 -6.09
N GLY A 15 6.69 0.37 -5.40
CA GLY A 15 5.60 1.24 -4.97
C GLY A 15 5.77 1.65 -3.51
N PHE A 16 5.42 2.88 -3.18
CA PHE A 16 5.44 3.38 -1.80
C PHE A 16 4.04 3.82 -1.37
N VAL A 17 3.65 3.42 -0.18
CA VAL A 17 2.44 3.87 0.51
C VAL A 17 2.84 4.47 1.84
N PHE A 18 2.47 5.73 2.06
CA PHE A 18 2.84 6.48 3.26
C PHE A 18 1.65 6.64 4.20
N GLN A 19 1.91 6.81 5.49
CA GLN A 19 0.90 7.09 6.52
C GLN A 19 0.08 8.35 6.21
N PHE A 20 0.68 9.38 5.66
CA PHE A 20 0.05 10.66 5.30
C PHE A 20 -0.22 10.72 3.80
N TYR A 21 -1.03 9.92 3.28
CA TYR A 21 -1.59 9.72 1.93
C TYR A 21 -0.80 10.31 0.74
N ASN A 22 -0.16 11.46 0.88
CA ASN A 22 0.70 12.14 -0.09
C ASN A 22 0.01 12.43 -1.44
N LEU A 23 -1.28 12.82 -1.39
CA LEU A 23 -2.08 13.16 -2.55
C LEU A 23 -1.95 14.62 -2.93
N VAL A 24 -2.02 14.90 -4.23
CA VAL A 24 -2.10 16.26 -4.76
C VAL A 24 -3.54 16.77 -4.60
N GLN A 25 -3.71 17.82 -3.79
CA GLN A 25 -5.03 18.27 -3.31
C GLN A 25 -5.93 18.86 -4.40
N ASN A 26 -5.37 19.42 -5.46
CA ASN A 26 -6.11 19.99 -6.58
C ASN A 26 -6.27 19.03 -7.78
N LEU A 27 -5.98 17.76 -7.59
CA LEU A 27 -6.26 16.68 -8.52
C LEU A 27 -7.32 15.73 -7.95
N THR A 28 -8.16 15.18 -8.80
CA THR A 28 -9.12 14.12 -8.43
C THR A 28 -8.42 12.83 -8.04
N ALA A 29 -9.14 11.86 -7.48
CA ALA A 29 -8.62 10.52 -7.20
C ALA A 29 -8.02 9.88 -8.47
N LEU A 30 -8.74 9.95 -9.58
CA LEU A 30 -8.29 9.43 -10.86
C LEU A 30 -7.00 10.12 -11.33
N GLU A 31 -6.96 11.44 -11.33
CA GLU A 31 -5.79 12.22 -11.75
C GLU A 31 -4.57 11.98 -10.85
N ASN A 32 -4.75 11.75 -9.55
CA ASN A 32 -3.67 11.37 -8.65
C ASN A 32 -3.05 10.01 -9.04
N VAL A 33 -3.89 9.03 -9.37
CA VAL A 33 -3.43 7.70 -9.81
C VAL A 33 -2.78 7.76 -11.18
N GLU A 34 -3.36 8.49 -12.13
CA GLU A 34 -2.79 8.70 -13.47
C GLU A 34 -1.42 9.39 -13.40
N LEU A 35 -1.27 10.40 -12.53
CA LEU A 35 0.00 11.07 -12.30
C LEU A 35 1.09 10.10 -11.83
N ALA A 36 0.77 9.21 -10.90
CA ALA A 36 1.69 8.19 -10.44
C ALA A 36 2.08 7.19 -11.55
N ALA A 37 1.14 6.85 -12.43
CA ALA A 37 1.34 5.93 -13.54
C ALA A 37 2.19 6.51 -14.68
N GLN A 38 2.15 7.82 -14.92
CA GLN A 38 2.83 8.49 -16.04
C GLN A 38 4.34 8.24 -16.12
N ILE A 39 5.00 8.01 -14.99
CA ILE A 39 6.45 7.81 -14.93
C ILE A 39 6.89 6.36 -15.16
N CYS A 40 5.95 5.44 -15.40
CA CYS A 40 6.20 4.01 -15.47
C CYS A 40 6.21 3.50 -16.92
N ARG A 41 6.85 2.33 -17.13
CA ARG A 41 6.98 1.74 -18.47
C ARG A 41 5.71 1.00 -18.90
N GLU A 42 5.12 0.25 -17.97
CA GLU A 42 3.96 -0.61 -18.18
C GLU A 42 2.95 -0.38 -17.05
N PRO A 43 2.37 0.84 -16.96
CA PRO A 43 1.42 1.15 -15.91
C PRO A 43 0.13 0.34 -16.09
N LEU A 44 -0.53 0.06 -14.96
CA LEU A 44 -1.89 -0.46 -14.98
C LEU A 44 -2.87 0.68 -15.27
N ASP A 45 -4.05 0.33 -15.79
CA ASP A 45 -5.12 1.31 -16.00
C ASP A 45 -5.59 1.89 -14.66
N ALA A 46 -5.59 3.21 -14.55
CA ALA A 46 -5.91 3.90 -13.29
C ALA A 46 -7.37 3.68 -12.86
N ARG A 47 -8.31 3.55 -13.80
CA ARG A 47 -9.72 3.29 -13.50
C ARG A 47 -9.93 1.88 -12.98
N GLU A 48 -9.28 0.89 -13.60
CA GLU A 48 -9.33 -0.50 -13.15
C GLU A 48 -8.73 -0.66 -11.75
N VAL A 49 -7.61 0.01 -11.47
CA VAL A 49 -6.97 -0.03 -10.15
C VAL A 49 -7.84 0.65 -9.10
N LEU A 50 -8.46 1.81 -9.40
CA LEU A 50 -9.39 2.47 -8.47
C LEU A 50 -10.64 1.63 -8.20
N ALA A 51 -11.19 0.97 -9.20
CA ALA A 51 -12.29 0.02 -9.02
C ALA A 51 -11.87 -1.16 -8.12
N ALA A 52 -10.67 -1.71 -8.33
CA ALA A 52 -10.14 -2.82 -7.52
C ALA A 52 -9.95 -2.45 -6.03
N VAL A 53 -9.70 -1.18 -5.73
CA VAL A 53 -9.61 -0.69 -4.34
C VAL A 53 -10.97 -0.17 -3.79
N GLY A 54 -12.07 -0.39 -4.52
CA GLY A 54 -13.42 -0.02 -4.10
C GLY A 54 -13.74 1.48 -4.19
N LEU A 55 -13.12 2.19 -5.13
CA LEU A 55 -13.27 3.64 -5.31
C LEU A 55 -13.85 4.01 -6.69
N GLU A 56 -14.56 3.10 -7.35
CA GLU A 56 -15.15 3.32 -8.67
C GLU A 56 -16.04 4.57 -8.72
N GLU A 57 -16.88 4.76 -7.70
CA GLU A 57 -17.79 5.92 -7.62
C GLU A 57 -17.12 7.20 -7.10
N ARG A 58 -15.86 7.13 -6.70
CA ARG A 58 -15.09 8.24 -6.12
C ARG A 58 -13.98 8.79 -7.03
N MET A 59 -13.88 8.30 -8.24
CA MET A 59 -12.80 8.65 -9.18
C MET A 59 -12.68 10.16 -9.44
N ASN A 60 -13.82 10.86 -9.48
CA ASN A 60 -13.89 12.29 -9.77
C ASN A 60 -13.89 13.18 -8.52
N ASN A 61 -13.76 12.60 -7.33
CA ASN A 61 -13.69 13.36 -6.10
C ASN A 61 -12.26 13.86 -5.85
N PHE A 62 -12.16 15.06 -5.27
CA PHE A 62 -10.90 15.60 -4.78
C PHE A 62 -10.58 15.03 -3.39
N PRO A 63 -9.29 15.00 -2.96
CA PRO A 63 -8.91 14.48 -1.66
C PRO A 63 -9.72 15.07 -0.48
N ALA A 64 -10.05 16.35 -0.51
CA ALA A 64 -10.87 17.00 0.52
C ALA A 64 -12.31 16.44 0.62
N GLN A 65 -12.79 15.75 -0.40
CA GLN A 65 -14.12 15.11 -0.46
C GLN A 65 -14.09 13.63 -0.08
N LEU A 66 -12.91 13.11 0.29
CA LEU A 66 -12.67 11.71 0.62
C LEU A 66 -12.38 11.55 2.12
N SER A 67 -12.86 10.45 2.71
CA SER A 67 -12.48 10.05 4.05
C SER A 67 -10.97 9.68 4.11
N GLY A 68 -10.39 9.60 5.31
CA GLY A 68 -9.00 9.19 5.48
C GLY A 68 -8.71 7.82 4.87
N GLY A 69 -9.62 6.86 5.05
CA GLY A 69 -9.48 5.53 4.45
C GLY A 69 -9.62 5.52 2.93
N GLU A 70 -10.48 6.37 2.37
CA GLU A 70 -10.58 6.54 0.91
C GLU A 70 -9.31 7.17 0.35
N GLN A 71 -8.78 8.21 1.01
CA GLN A 71 -7.49 8.82 0.63
C GLN A 71 -6.34 7.80 0.68
N GLN A 72 -6.30 6.96 1.70
CA GLN A 72 -5.30 5.89 1.82
C GLN A 72 -5.44 4.89 0.67
N ARG A 73 -6.66 4.51 0.29
CA ARG A 73 -6.91 3.61 -0.86
C ARG A 73 -6.52 4.26 -2.19
N VAL A 74 -6.71 5.58 -2.36
CA VAL A 74 -6.18 6.30 -3.53
C VAL A 74 -4.66 6.24 -3.57
N SER A 75 -3.98 6.43 -2.45
CA SER A 75 -2.52 6.31 -2.34
C SER A 75 -2.04 4.90 -2.71
N ILE A 76 -2.72 3.86 -2.21
CA ILE A 76 -2.44 2.46 -2.57
C ILE A 76 -2.68 2.23 -4.07
N ALA A 77 -3.79 2.73 -4.62
CA ALA A 77 -4.08 2.63 -6.05
C ALA A 77 -2.98 3.27 -6.90
N GLY A 78 -2.48 4.45 -6.51
CA GLY A 78 -1.35 5.11 -7.17
C GLY A 78 -0.07 4.27 -7.15
N ALA A 79 0.23 3.65 -6.02
CA ALA A 79 1.38 2.75 -5.90
C ALA A 79 1.21 1.48 -6.75
N LEU A 80 0.00 0.89 -6.79
CA LEU A 80 -0.33 -0.29 -7.59
C LEU A 80 -0.35 -0.01 -9.09
N ALA A 81 -0.80 1.17 -9.52
CA ALA A 81 -0.84 1.57 -10.92
C ALA A 81 0.55 1.62 -11.56
N LYS A 82 1.60 1.77 -10.76
CA LYS A 82 2.99 1.64 -11.20
C LYS A 82 3.35 0.21 -11.63
N ASN A 83 2.52 -0.77 -11.32
CA ASN A 83 2.77 -2.20 -11.53
C ASN A 83 4.10 -2.67 -10.90
N PRO A 84 4.34 -2.40 -9.60
CA PRO A 84 5.60 -2.67 -8.94
C PRO A 84 5.75 -4.15 -8.61
N LYS A 85 6.99 -4.61 -8.39
CA LYS A 85 7.30 -5.94 -7.85
C LYS A 85 7.28 -5.97 -6.33
N LEU A 86 7.56 -4.81 -5.73
CA LEU A 86 7.65 -4.61 -4.29
C LEU A 86 6.82 -3.41 -3.87
N LEU A 87 5.91 -3.58 -2.94
CA LEU A 87 5.14 -2.51 -2.30
C LEU A 87 5.66 -2.29 -0.88
N LEU A 88 6.14 -1.10 -0.61
CA LEU A 88 6.59 -0.67 0.72
C LEU A 88 5.53 0.23 1.35
N CYS A 89 4.97 -0.20 2.48
CA CYS A 89 3.94 0.51 3.21
C CYS A 89 4.49 0.97 4.58
N ASP A 90 4.52 2.27 4.80
CA ASP A 90 4.94 2.87 6.05
C ASP A 90 3.71 3.28 6.86
N GLU A 91 3.44 2.54 7.94
CA GLU A 91 2.28 2.72 8.82
C GLU A 91 0.94 2.89 8.05
N PRO A 92 0.57 1.97 7.15
CA PRO A 92 -0.55 2.18 6.23
C PRO A 92 -1.91 2.28 6.93
N THR A 93 -2.00 1.89 8.18
CA THR A 93 -3.23 1.94 9.00
C THR A 93 -3.14 2.90 10.19
N GLY A 94 -1.98 3.52 10.41
CA GLY A 94 -1.69 4.26 11.64
C GLY A 94 -2.54 5.52 11.90
N ALA A 95 -3.20 6.04 10.87
CA ALA A 95 -4.10 7.21 10.98
C ALA A 95 -5.58 6.86 10.77
N LEU A 96 -5.92 5.56 10.76
CA LEU A 96 -7.25 5.05 10.46
C LEU A 96 -7.91 4.44 11.70
N ASP A 97 -9.24 4.47 11.74
CA ASP A 97 -9.99 3.67 12.70
C ASP A 97 -9.87 2.17 12.40
N ASP A 98 -10.23 1.32 13.38
CA ASP A 98 -10.02 -0.13 13.31
C ASP A 98 -10.69 -0.77 12.09
N ALA A 99 -11.94 -0.37 11.78
CA ALA A 99 -12.68 -0.94 10.65
C ALA A 99 -12.05 -0.58 9.31
N THR A 100 -11.66 0.69 9.15
CA THR A 100 -11.01 1.20 7.95
C THR A 100 -9.59 0.64 7.82
N GLY A 101 -8.85 0.54 8.91
CA GLY A 101 -7.52 -0.06 8.95
C GLY A 101 -7.55 -1.54 8.54
N ARG A 102 -8.54 -2.29 9.01
CA ARG A 102 -8.77 -3.68 8.62
C ARG A 102 -9.01 -3.80 7.10
N ALA A 103 -9.90 -2.99 6.54
CA ALA A 103 -10.18 -2.99 5.09
C ALA A 103 -8.93 -2.67 4.25
N VAL A 104 -8.06 -1.77 4.71
CA VAL A 104 -6.77 -1.49 4.06
C VAL A 104 -5.82 -2.70 4.13
N LEU A 105 -5.73 -3.39 5.26
CA LEU A 105 -4.92 -4.61 5.38
C LEU A 105 -5.44 -5.75 4.52
N GLU A 106 -6.75 -5.94 4.45
CA GLU A 106 -7.39 -6.92 3.56
C GLU A 106 -7.02 -6.65 2.10
N LEU A 107 -7.10 -5.39 1.68
CA LEU A 107 -6.70 -4.98 0.34
C LEU A 107 -5.23 -5.30 0.05
N LEU A 108 -4.32 -4.97 0.96
CA LEU A 108 -2.89 -5.24 0.82
C LEU A 108 -2.60 -6.75 0.77
N HIS A 109 -3.24 -7.52 1.64
CA HIS A 109 -3.11 -8.98 1.68
C HIS A 109 -3.63 -9.63 0.39
N HIS A 110 -4.82 -9.24 -0.05
CA HIS A 110 -5.42 -9.72 -1.30
C HIS A 110 -4.54 -9.40 -2.52
N THR A 111 -4.05 -8.15 -2.62
CA THR A 111 -3.13 -7.72 -3.68
C THR A 111 -1.85 -8.56 -3.70
N CYS A 112 -1.26 -8.83 -2.54
CA CYS A 112 -0.09 -9.69 -2.41
C CYS A 112 -0.35 -11.09 -3.00
N ARG A 113 -1.49 -11.71 -2.63
CA ARG A 113 -1.83 -13.07 -3.04
C ARG A 113 -2.19 -13.17 -4.53
N GLU A 114 -3.02 -12.27 -5.02
CA GLU A 114 -3.51 -12.35 -6.42
C GLU A 114 -2.48 -11.91 -7.45
N ARG A 115 -1.68 -10.90 -7.12
CA ARG A 115 -0.69 -10.36 -8.07
C ARG A 115 0.70 -10.94 -7.92
N GLY A 116 0.93 -11.80 -6.93
CA GLY A 116 2.26 -12.36 -6.62
C GLY A 116 3.28 -11.27 -6.25
N MET A 117 2.80 -10.14 -5.73
CA MET A 117 3.61 -8.98 -5.34
C MET A 117 4.14 -9.17 -3.93
N THR A 118 5.37 -8.76 -3.68
CA THR A 118 5.88 -8.68 -2.31
C THR A 118 5.39 -7.41 -1.66
N VAL A 119 4.71 -7.52 -0.52
CA VAL A 119 4.26 -6.38 0.29
C VAL A 119 5.03 -6.37 1.60
N VAL A 120 5.67 -5.25 1.91
CA VAL A 120 6.38 -5.02 3.17
C VAL A 120 5.64 -3.92 3.92
N VAL A 121 5.12 -4.25 5.10
CA VAL A 121 4.46 -3.30 6.00
C VAL A 121 5.38 -2.98 7.15
N ILE A 122 5.71 -1.71 7.31
CA ILE A 122 6.42 -1.18 8.48
C ILE A 122 5.36 -0.66 9.44
N THR A 123 5.36 -1.19 10.66
CA THR A 123 4.38 -0.79 11.67
C THR A 123 4.88 -1.06 13.08
N HIS A 124 4.37 -0.28 14.04
CA HIS A 124 4.53 -0.54 15.46
C HIS A 124 3.33 -1.31 16.05
N ASN A 125 2.25 -1.52 15.28
CA ASN A 125 1.09 -2.30 15.71
C ASN A 125 1.40 -3.81 15.62
N GLN A 126 1.60 -4.45 16.78
CA GLN A 126 1.89 -5.88 16.84
C GLN A 126 0.67 -6.77 16.54
N ALA A 127 -0.54 -6.23 16.64
CA ALA A 127 -1.77 -6.98 16.37
C ALA A 127 -1.85 -7.52 14.93
N ILE A 128 -1.18 -6.86 13.98
CA ILE A 128 -1.18 -7.29 12.57
C ILE A 128 -0.11 -8.36 12.25
N THR A 129 0.80 -8.67 13.18
CA THR A 129 1.87 -9.65 12.90
C THR A 129 1.37 -11.06 12.55
N PRO A 130 0.24 -11.56 13.09
CA PRO A 130 -0.25 -12.90 12.76
C PRO A 130 -0.66 -13.10 11.30
N VAL A 131 -0.97 -12.03 10.56
CA VAL A 131 -1.36 -12.13 9.13
C VAL A 131 -0.18 -12.12 8.16
N ALA A 132 1.00 -11.78 8.63
CA ALA A 132 2.20 -11.73 7.81
C ALA A 132 2.79 -13.13 7.60
N ASP A 133 3.27 -13.42 6.39
CA ASP A 133 4.04 -14.64 6.10
C ASP A 133 5.38 -14.65 6.85
N ARG A 134 5.93 -13.45 7.09
CA ARG A 134 7.22 -13.27 7.78
C ARG A 134 7.20 -11.98 8.59
N VAL A 135 7.67 -12.06 9.81
CA VAL A 135 7.84 -10.92 10.72
C VAL A 135 9.30 -10.69 10.99
N ILE A 136 9.78 -9.48 10.76
CA ILE A 136 11.15 -9.05 11.03
C ILE A 136 11.09 -8.01 12.15
N ARG A 137 11.64 -8.36 13.32
CA ARG A 137 11.71 -7.43 14.45
C ARG A 137 13.03 -6.67 14.41
N ILE A 138 12.92 -5.34 14.40
CA ILE A 138 14.08 -4.44 14.39
C ILE A 138 14.14 -3.68 15.71
N ARG A 139 15.33 -3.63 16.32
CA ARG A 139 15.61 -2.83 17.50
C ARG A 139 16.98 -2.21 17.41
N ASN A 140 17.08 -0.92 17.73
CA ASN A 140 18.34 -0.14 17.66
C ASN A 140 19.07 -0.29 16.31
N GLY A 141 18.33 -0.25 15.20
CA GLY A 141 18.87 -0.36 13.84
C GLY A 141 19.39 -1.75 13.45
N LYS A 142 19.11 -2.79 14.25
CA LYS A 142 19.54 -4.17 13.99
C LYS A 142 18.35 -5.13 13.96
N VAL A 143 18.41 -6.11 13.10
CA VAL A 143 17.47 -7.24 13.11
C VAL A 143 17.68 -8.04 14.37
N GLN A 144 16.64 -8.14 15.18
CA GLN A 144 16.62 -8.89 16.45
C GLN A 144 16.15 -10.33 16.24
N GLU A 145 15.09 -10.47 15.44
CA GLU A 145 14.40 -11.74 15.23
C GLU A 145 13.78 -11.77 13.82
N VAL A 146 13.74 -12.93 13.22
CA VAL A 146 12.99 -13.21 12.01
C VAL A 146 12.13 -14.45 12.27
N THR A 147 10.81 -14.27 12.23
CA THR A 147 9.84 -15.36 12.41
C THR A 147 9.12 -15.62 11.09
N VAL A 148 9.12 -16.87 10.64
CA VAL A 148 8.31 -17.31 9.49
C VAL A 148 7.01 -17.87 10.02
N ASN A 149 5.89 -17.41 9.48
CA ASN A 149 4.56 -17.88 9.82
C ASN A 149 4.07 -18.82 8.72
N PRO A 150 4.00 -20.15 8.93
CA PRO A 150 3.60 -21.10 7.92
C PRO A 150 2.09 -21.06 7.61
N GLU A 151 1.29 -20.57 8.56
CA GLU A 151 -0.16 -20.44 8.45
C GLU A 151 -0.62 -19.06 8.90
N PRO A 152 -0.47 -18.01 8.06
CA PRO A 152 -0.94 -16.68 8.39
C PRO A 152 -2.44 -16.66 8.65
N LEU A 153 -2.86 -15.93 9.68
CA LEU A 153 -4.27 -15.74 9.98
C LEU A 153 -4.95 -14.89 8.91
N PRO A 154 -6.22 -15.13 8.61
CA PRO A 154 -7.04 -14.18 7.86
C PRO A 154 -7.12 -12.83 8.57
N VAL A 155 -7.16 -11.74 7.80
CA VAL A 155 -7.18 -10.37 8.34
C VAL A 155 -8.40 -10.14 9.23
N GLU A 156 -9.53 -10.79 8.95
CA GLU A 156 -10.79 -10.69 9.69
C GLU A 156 -10.67 -11.21 11.14
N ARG A 157 -9.65 -12.01 11.43
CA ARG A 157 -9.41 -12.61 12.75
C ARG A 157 -8.44 -11.81 13.63
N ILE A 158 -7.98 -10.65 13.16
CA ILE A 158 -7.12 -9.78 13.95
C ILE A 158 -7.95 -9.10 15.04
N GLU A 159 -7.46 -9.14 16.27
CA GLU A 159 -7.90 -8.30 17.38
C GLU A 159 -7.01 -7.05 17.42
N TRP A 160 -7.61 -5.87 17.17
CA TRP A 160 -6.90 -4.57 17.12
C TRP A 160 -6.60 -4.02 18.50
#